data_f73da3a11a1f95aa8c0fd079ca467672
#
_entry.id   f73da3a11a1f95aa8c0fd079ca467672
#
_cell.length_a   1.000
_cell.length_b   1.000
_cell.length_c   1.000
_cell.angle_alpha   90.00
_cell.angle_beta   90.00
_cell.angle_gamma   90.00
#
_symmetry.space_group_name_H-M   'P 1'
#
loop_
_entity.id
_entity.type
_entity.pdbx_description
1 polymer ?
#
loop_
_entity_poly.entity_id
_entity_poly.type
_entity_poly.pdbx_seq_one_letter_code
_entity_poly.pdbx_strand_id
1 'polypeptide(L)'
;MPHRKPIITEHDQTELLQLIEDESVAVIADHRSVDTLKSRLRSAICLPDDRVPDTVIRLGCHVTLSDVTTGNIDMFTLVDPAQADIARGKLSVLSPLGTAILGRHLGQQVRVMIPSGCRTVTIEAIEYRCQQSATATGANTVASV
;
A
#
# COMPACT_ATOMS: atom_id res chain seq x y z
N MET A 1 4.08 -22.55 4.02
CA MET A 1 3.67 -21.58 3.02
C MET A 1 4.84 -20.69 2.65
N PRO A 2 5.26 -20.71 1.43
CA PRO A 2 6.39 -19.86 1.06
C PRO A 2 5.99 -18.39 1.16
N HIS A 3 6.89 -17.63 1.69
CA HIS A 3 6.70 -16.19 1.78
C HIS A 3 7.18 -15.57 0.48
N ARG A 4 6.30 -14.87 -0.18
CA ARG A 4 6.71 -14.11 -1.34
C ARG A 4 7.37 -12.83 -0.88
N LYS A 5 8.48 -12.50 -1.52
CA LYS A 5 9.12 -11.23 -1.23
C LYS A 5 8.22 -10.08 -1.71
N PRO A 6 8.17 -8.99 -0.95
CA PRO A 6 7.44 -7.83 -1.45
C PRO A 6 8.10 -7.28 -2.70
N ILE A 7 7.29 -6.73 -3.58
CA ILE A 7 7.76 -6.09 -4.80
C ILE A 7 7.38 -4.62 -4.74
N ILE A 8 8.33 -3.75 -4.99
CA ILE A 8 8.10 -2.31 -4.94
C ILE A 8 8.58 -1.70 -6.24
N THR A 9 7.81 -0.75 -6.79
CA THR A 9 8.23 -0.05 -8.00
C THR A 9 9.37 0.89 -7.67
N GLU A 10 10.19 1.19 -8.67
CA GLU A 10 11.27 2.16 -8.51
C GLU A 10 10.74 3.53 -8.11
N HIS A 11 9.62 3.91 -8.67
CA HIS A 11 8.98 5.18 -8.34
C HIS A 11 8.56 5.20 -6.87
N ASP A 12 7.88 4.14 -6.40
CA ASP A 12 7.43 4.06 -5.03
C ASP A 12 8.62 4.02 -4.06
N GLN A 13 9.68 3.31 -4.43
CA GLN A 13 10.87 3.25 -3.60
C GLN A 13 11.44 4.64 -3.37
N THR A 14 11.55 5.43 -4.44
CA THR A 14 12.08 6.78 -4.33
C THR A 14 11.19 7.65 -3.45
N GLU A 15 9.88 7.61 -3.68
CA GLU A 15 8.95 8.40 -2.89
C GLU A 15 8.99 8.00 -1.41
N LEU A 16 9.00 6.71 -1.14
CA LEU A 16 8.96 6.22 0.22
C LEU A 16 10.25 6.50 0.98
N LEU A 17 11.39 6.44 0.31
CA LEU A 17 12.65 6.81 0.95
C LEU A 17 12.67 8.29 1.32
N GLN A 18 12.18 9.16 0.43
CA GLN A 18 12.07 10.58 0.73
C GLN A 18 11.14 10.82 1.90
N LEU A 19 10.04 10.08 1.94
CA LEU A 19 9.05 10.20 3.00
C LEU A 19 9.63 9.83 4.36
N ILE A 20 10.40 8.75 4.40
CA ILE A 20 11.03 8.29 5.65
C ILE A 20 12.04 9.30 6.16
N GLU A 21 12.71 10.00 5.26
CA GLU A 21 13.72 10.99 5.63
C GLU A 21 13.13 12.34 6.04
N ASP A 22 11.85 12.54 5.80
CA ASP A 22 11.16 13.78 6.12
C ASP A 22 10.91 13.86 7.64
N GLU A 23 11.50 14.86 8.29
CA GLU A 23 11.36 15.02 9.72
C GLU A 23 9.91 15.30 10.15
N SER A 24 9.14 15.97 9.30
CA SER A 24 7.72 16.22 9.58
C SER A 24 6.94 14.92 9.69
N VAL A 25 7.29 13.96 8.85
CA VAL A 25 6.65 12.65 8.88
C VAL A 25 7.01 11.91 10.16
N ALA A 26 8.27 12.02 10.61
CA ALA A 26 8.72 11.35 11.81
C ALA A 26 7.94 11.80 13.06
N VAL A 27 7.42 13.01 13.06
CA VAL A 27 6.64 13.54 14.19
C VAL A 27 5.25 12.93 14.25
N ILE A 28 4.63 12.68 13.10
CA ILE A 28 3.24 12.22 13.05
C ILE A 28 3.10 10.72 12.82
N ALA A 29 4.15 10.07 12.34
CA ALA A 29 4.08 8.64 12.03
C ALA A 29 4.42 7.80 13.25
N ASP A 30 3.79 6.62 13.31
CA ASP A 30 4.12 5.62 14.31
C ASP A 30 5.51 5.04 13.99
N HIS A 31 6.38 4.98 15.00
CA HIS A 31 7.73 4.44 14.82
C HIS A 31 7.71 3.01 14.29
N ARG A 32 6.77 2.20 14.74
CA ARG A 32 6.67 0.82 14.26
C ARG A 32 6.37 0.76 12.78
N SER A 33 5.48 1.62 12.32
CA SER A 33 5.13 1.66 10.90
C SER A 33 6.31 2.10 10.06
N VAL A 34 7.05 3.10 10.53
CA VAL A 34 8.24 3.57 9.82
C VAL A 34 9.30 2.47 9.78
N ASP A 35 9.54 1.79 10.90
CA ASP A 35 10.52 0.71 10.94
C ASP A 35 10.11 -0.46 10.05
N THR A 36 8.83 -0.80 10.04
CA THR A 36 8.31 -1.84 9.17
C THR A 36 8.51 -1.46 7.72
N LEU A 37 8.24 -0.22 7.38
CA LEU A 37 8.43 0.26 6.02
C LEU A 37 9.88 0.21 5.59
N LYS A 38 10.80 0.65 6.47
CA LYS A 38 12.23 0.57 6.19
C LYS A 38 12.67 -0.86 5.95
N SER A 39 12.20 -1.78 6.77
CA SER A 39 12.51 -3.20 6.64
C SER A 39 11.98 -3.74 5.32
N ARG A 40 10.77 -3.36 4.95
CA ARG A 40 10.14 -3.78 3.71
C ARG A 40 10.92 -3.29 2.50
N LEU A 41 11.35 -2.03 2.54
CA LEU A 41 12.12 -1.47 1.44
C LEU A 41 13.45 -2.16 1.25
N ARG A 42 14.07 -2.60 2.37
CA ARG A 42 15.35 -3.32 2.29
C ARG A 42 15.20 -4.72 1.74
N SER A 43 14.09 -5.39 2.07
CA SER A 43 13.89 -6.78 1.65
C SER A 43 13.15 -6.90 0.33
N ALA A 44 12.59 -5.81 -0.17
CA ALA A 44 11.77 -5.85 -1.36
C ALA A 44 12.59 -6.02 -2.63
N ILE A 45 11.97 -6.66 -3.62
CA ILE A 45 12.50 -6.67 -4.97
C ILE A 45 12.03 -5.37 -5.62
N CYS A 46 12.97 -4.54 -6.06
CA CYS A 46 12.66 -3.29 -6.72
C CYS A 46 12.67 -3.50 -8.24
N LEU A 47 11.56 -3.20 -8.87
CA LEU A 47 11.40 -3.37 -10.31
C LEU A 47 10.95 -2.08 -10.96
N PRO A 48 11.29 -1.87 -12.25
CA PRO A 48 10.72 -0.76 -12.99
C PRO A 48 9.19 -0.82 -12.98
N ASP A 49 8.56 0.34 -13.02
CA ASP A 49 7.11 0.43 -12.89
C ASP A 49 6.37 -0.42 -13.90
N ASP A 50 6.88 -0.51 -15.12
CA ASP A 50 6.23 -1.29 -16.18
C ASP A 50 6.45 -2.79 -16.04
N ARG A 51 7.28 -3.23 -15.10
CA ARG A 51 7.54 -4.64 -14.86
C ARG A 51 6.85 -5.18 -13.63
N VAL A 52 6.25 -4.33 -12.82
CA VAL A 52 5.52 -4.77 -11.64
C VAL A 52 4.16 -5.31 -12.05
N PRO A 53 3.82 -6.55 -11.65
CA PRO A 53 2.52 -7.12 -12.03
C PRO A 53 1.37 -6.34 -11.41
N ASP A 54 0.21 -6.38 -12.07
CA ASP A 54 -1.01 -5.77 -11.55
C ASP A 54 -1.51 -6.45 -10.27
N THR A 55 -0.95 -7.60 -9.94
CA THR A 55 -1.33 -8.37 -8.76
C THR A 55 -0.51 -8.01 -7.53
N VAL A 56 0.25 -6.93 -7.59
CA VAL A 56 1.06 -6.45 -6.47
C VAL A 56 0.55 -5.08 -6.03
N ILE A 57 0.46 -4.88 -4.72
CA ILE A 57 -0.01 -3.61 -4.16
C ILE A 57 1.11 -2.57 -4.22
N ARG A 58 0.78 -1.41 -4.76
CA ARG A 58 1.69 -0.26 -4.79
C ARG A 58 0.91 1.01 -4.50
N LEU A 59 1.62 2.12 -4.33
CA LEU A 59 0.96 3.40 -4.06
C LEU A 59 -0.04 3.72 -5.16
N GLY A 60 -1.23 4.14 -4.75
CA GLY A 60 -2.31 4.45 -5.69
C GLY A 60 -3.23 3.29 -5.98
N CYS A 61 -2.92 2.08 -5.49
CA CYS A 61 -3.79 0.94 -5.69
C CYS A 61 -5.06 1.03 -4.85
N HIS A 62 -6.17 0.63 -5.45
CA HIS A 62 -7.37 0.28 -4.70
C HIS A 62 -7.27 -1.17 -4.30
N VAL A 63 -7.46 -1.46 -3.03
CA VAL A 63 -7.37 -2.83 -2.53
C VAL A 63 -8.66 -3.20 -1.82
N THR A 64 -9.04 -4.46 -1.96
CA THR A 64 -10.15 -5.03 -1.20
C THR A 64 -9.55 -6.07 -0.27
N LEU A 65 -9.81 -5.91 1.01
CA LEU A 65 -9.27 -6.77 2.06
C LEU A 65 -10.41 -7.43 2.80
N SER A 66 -10.26 -8.70 3.14
CA SER A 66 -11.23 -9.39 3.98
C SER A 66 -10.55 -9.81 5.28
N ASP A 67 -11.22 -9.56 6.40
CA ASP A 67 -10.73 -9.98 7.71
C ASP A 67 -11.01 -11.48 7.87
N VAL A 68 -9.96 -12.24 8.14
CA VAL A 68 -10.08 -13.70 8.25
C VAL A 68 -10.97 -14.10 9.41
N THR A 69 -10.96 -13.34 10.50
CA THR A 69 -11.71 -13.67 11.70
C THR A 69 -13.18 -13.28 11.60
N THR A 70 -13.46 -12.06 11.13
CA THR A 70 -14.83 -11.52 11.12
C THR A 70 -15.52 -11.67 9.78
N GLY A 71 -14.77 -11.85 8.71
CA GLY A 71 -15.30 -11.85 7.36
C GLY A 71 -15.63 -10.47 6.82
N ASN A 72 -15.36 -9.42 7.60
CA ASN A 72 -15.61 -8.05 7.14
C ASN A 72 -14.73 -7.71 5.95
N ILE A 73 -15.30 -6.96 5.03
CA ILE A 73 -14.60 -6.54 3.83
C ILE A 73 -14.39 -5.03 3.91
N ASP A 74 -13.16 -4.61 3.72
CA ASP A 74 -12.77 -3.21 3.68
C ASP A 74 -12.14 -2.90 2.34
N MET A 75 -12.40 -1.69 1.84
CA MET A 75 -11.84 -1.23 0.59
C MET A 75 -11.08 0.06 0.84
N PHE A 76 -9.83 0.09 0.40
CA PHE A 76 -8.95 1.23 0.63
C PHE A 76 -8.18 1.59 -0.62
N THR A 77 -7.80 2.87 -0.72
CA THR A 77 -6.78 3.31 -1.66
C THR A 77 -5.52 3.61 -0.86
N LEU A 78 -4.41 3.00 -1.24
CA LEU A 78 -3.14 3.20 -0.55
C LEU A 78 -2.51 4.50 -1.06
N VAL A 79 -2.31 5.45 -0.15
CA VAL A 79 -1.83 6.78 -0.51
C VAL A 79 -0.69 7.20 0.42
N ASP A 80 0.00 8.29 0.06
CA ASP A 80 0.97 8.87 0.97
C ASP A 80 0.25 9.58 2.13
N PRO A 81 0.96 9.87 3.23
CA PRO A 81 0.31 10.45 4.41
C PRO A 81 -0.39 11.77 4.16
N ALA A 82 0.09 12.56 3.22
CA ALA A 82 -0.51 13.86 2.93
C ALA A 82 -1.92 13.73 2.36
N GLN A 83 -2.20 12.61 1.71
CA GLN A 83 -3.50 12.36 1.09
C GLN A 83 -4.39 11.45 1.90
N ALA A 84 -3.92 11.00 3.06
CA ALA A 84 -4.67 10.03 3.86
C ALA A 84 -5.97 10.62 4.38
N ASP A 85 -7.04 9.85 4.24
CA ASP A 85 -8.36 10.23 4.74
C ASP A 85 -9.18 8.95 4.85
N ILE A 86 -9.15 8.35 6.04
CA ILE A 86 -9.78 7.06 6.23
C ILE A 86 -11.30 7.11 6.03
N ALA A 87 -11.92 8.26 6.27
CA ALA A 87 -13.35 8.41 6.03
C ALA A 87 -13.69 8.29 4.55
N ARG A 88 -12.73 8.59 3.69
CA ARG A 88 -12.88 8.44 2.24
C ARG A 88 -12.21 7.19 1.70
N GLY A 89 -11.80 6.30 2.59
CA GLY A 89 -11.14 5.07 2.18
C GLY A 89 -9.69 5.25 1.73
N LYS A 90 -9.05 6.35 2.09
CA LYS A 90 -7.66 6.61 1.73
C LYS A 90 -6.76 6.25 2.89
N LEU A 91 -6.04 5.17 2.73
CA LEU A 91 -5.21 4.58 3.78
C LEU A 91 -3.77 5.02 3.60
N SER A 92 -3.20 5.60 4.66
CA SER A 92 -1.81 6.02 4.63
C SER A 92 -0.87 4.82 4.52
N VAL A 93 0.14 4.93 3.68
CA VAL A 93 1.19 3.92 3.59
C VAL A 93 1.98 3.82 4.89
N LEU A 94 1.93 4.85 5.74
CA LEU A 94 2.60 4.83 7.04
C LEU A 94 1.71 4.31 8.17
N SER A 95 0.45 3.97 7.88
CA SER A 95 -0.38 3.30 8.88
C SER A 95 0.08 1.86 9.05
N PRO A 96 -0.25 1.21 10.19
CA PRO A 96 0.13 -0.20 10.37
C PRO A 96 -0.38 -1.10 9.25
N LEU A 97 -1.62 -0.91 8.83
CA LEU A 97 -2.18 -1.72 7.74
C LEU A 97 -1.53 -1.38 6.41
N GLY A 98 -1.34 -0.08 6.14
CA GLY A 98 -0.73 0.35 4.88
C GLY A 98 0.68 -0.20 4.69
N THR A 99 1.51 -0.13 5.72
CA THR A 99 2.87 -0.68 5.64
C THR A 99 2.86 -2.19 5.50
N ALA A 100 1.89 -2.85 6.11
CA ALA A 100 1.82 -4.31 6.06
C ALA A 100 1.44 -4.82 4.67
N ILE A 101 0.58 -4.11 3.95
CA ILE A 101 0.10 -4.58 2.65
C ILE A 101 0.94 -4.09 1.47
N LEU A 102 1.74 -3.07 1.64
CA LEU A 102 2.58 -2.54 0.56
C LEU A 102 3.48 -3.63 0.00
N GLY A 103 3.46 -3.79 -1.31
CA GLY A 103 4.30 -4.77 -1.98
C GLY A 103 3.79 -6.20 -1.93
N ARG A 104 2.67 -6.42 -1.27
CA ARG A 104 2.10 -7.77 -1.15
C ARG A 104 1.36 -8.18 -2.41
N HIS A 105 1.15 -9.48 -2.53
CA HIS A 105 0.57 -10.08 -3.72
C HIS A 105 -0.90 -10.42 -3.52
N LEU A 106 -1.64 -10.39 -4.61
CA LEU A 106 -3.04 -10.79 -4.61
C LEU A 106 -3.19 -12.21 -4.04
N GLY A 107 -4.17 -12.38 -3.17
CA GLY A 107 -4.44 -13.66 -2.53
C GLY A 107 -3.62 -13.94 -1.29
N GLN A 108 -2.64 -13.11 -1.00
CA GLN A 108 -1.77 -13.30 0.16
C GLN A 108 -2.50 -12.89 1.44
N GLN A 109 -2.24 -13.63 2.52
CA GLN A 109 -2.73 -13.25 3.84
C GLN A 109 -1.64 -12.48 4.56
N VAL A 110 -2.05 -11.41 5.23
CA VAL A 110 -1.11 -10.50 5.89
C VAL A 110 -1.55 -10.31 7.34
N ARG A 111 -0.61 -10.47 8.26
CA ARG A 111 -0.84 -10.18 9.68
C ARG A 111 -0.49 -8.72 9.95
N VAL A 112 -1.39 -8.06 10.66
CA VAL A 112 -1.22 -6.66 11.00
C VAL A 112 -1.35 -6.52 12.52
N MET A 113 -0.36 -5.89 13.13
CA MET A 113 -0.41 -5.57 14.55
C MET A 113 -0.99 -4.18 14.71
N ILE A 114 -2.13 -4.11 15.38
CA ILE A 114 -2.80 -2.84 15.68
C ILE A 114 -2.96 -2.74 17.20
N PRO A 115 -3.23 -1.55 17.73
CA PRO A 115 -3.34 -1.40 19.19
C PRO A 115 -4.34 -2.33 19.84
N SER A 116 -5.41 -2.69 19.15
CA SER A 116 -6.42 -3.58 19.68
C SER A 116 -6.06 -5.07 19.57
N GLY A 117 -4.92 -5.40 18.96
CA GLY A 117 -4.48 -6.78 18.83
C GLY A 117 -3.93 -7.10 17.46
N CYS A 118 -3.95 -8.38 17.13
CA CYS A 118 -3.47 -8.87 15.84
C CYS A 118 -4.64 -9.10 14.92
N ARG A 119 -4.51 -8.66 13.69
CA ARG A 119 -5.53 -8.82 12.67
C ARG A 119 -4.90 -9.49 11.44
N THR A 120 -5.59 -10.47 10.87
CA THR A 120 -5.15 -11.11 9.63
C THR A 120 -6.13 -10.78 8.53
N VAL A 121 -5.61 -10.26 7.43
CA VAL A 121 -6.44 -9.91 6.28
C VAL A 121 -5.97 -10.65 5.05
N THR A 122 -6.91 -10.96 4.15
CA THR A 122 -6.62 -11.55 2.86
C THR A 122 -6.78 -10.47 1.79
N ILE A 123 -5.83 -10.41 0.87
CA ILE A 123 -5.88 -9.47 -0.23
C ILE A 123 -6.76 -10.08 -1.32
N GLU A 124 -8.01 -9.61 -1.39
CA GLU A 124 -9.03 -10.19 -2.27
C GLU A 124 -8.99 -9.62 -3.67
N ALA A 125 -8.67 -8.34 -3.80
CA ALA A 125 -8.63 -7.69 -5.11
C ALA A 125 -7.67 -6.52 -5.06
N ILE A 126 -7.05 -6.25 -6.20
CA ILE A 126 -6.16 -5.12 -6.38
C ILE A 126 -6.49 -4.47 -7.70
N GLU A 127 -6.69 -3.15 -7.66
CA GLU A 127 -6.90 -2.36 -8.88
C GLU A 127 -5.97 -1.16 -8.82
N TYR A 128 -5.06 -1.06 -9.76
CA TYR A 128 -4.15 0.08 -9.83
C TYR A 128 -4.71 1.10 -10.80
N ARG A 129 -4.85 2.33 -10.32
CA ARG A 129 -5.21 3.46 -11.15
C ARG A 129 -4.08 4.44 -11.15
N CYS A 130 -3.54 4.68 -12.32
CA CYS A 130 -2.46 5.64 -12.45
C CYS A 130 -3.03 7.04 -12.32
N GLN A 131 -2.69 7.74 -11.26
CA GLN A 131 -3.20 9.08 -11.03
C GLN A 131 -2.66 10.08 -12.02
N GLN A 132 -1.49 9.80 -12.54
CA GLN A 132 -0.89 10.68 -13.53
C GLN A 132 -1.67 10.71 -14.81
N SER A 133 -2.31 9.60 -15.15
CA SER A 133 -3.13 9.56 -16.34
C SER A 133 -4.36 10.42 -16.20
N ALA A 134 -4.72 10.78 -14.99
CA ALA A 134 -5.83 11.71 -14.80
C ALA A 134 -5.53 13.08 -15.37
N THR A 135 -4.29 13.42 -15.52
CA THR A 135 -3.89 14.67 -16.16
C THR A 135 -3.99 14.58 -17.67
N ALA A 136 -3.92 13.42 -18.12
CA ALA A 136 -4.05 13.23 -19.54
C ALA A 136 -5.50 13.10 -19.89
N THR A 137 -5.87 13.24 -19.58
CA THR A 137 -6.74 12.89 -19.91
C THR A 137 -7.58 12.30 -19.94
N GLY A 138 -7.59 12.42 -19.81
CA GLY A 138 -8.21 11.89 -19.65
C GLY A 138 -8.91 11.22 -20.00
N ALA A 139 -8.57 11.26 -20.09
CA ALA A 139 -8.99 10.63 -20.31
C ALA A 139 -9.55 9.85 -20.34
N ASN A 140 -9.38 10.00 -20.05
CA ASN A 140 -9.71 9.41 -19.96
C ASN A 140 -10.32 8.70 -19.87
N THR A 141 -10.21 8.87 -19.69
CA THR A 141 -10.65 8.39 -19.49
C THR A 141 -11.22 7.66 -19.39
N VAL A 142 -11.26 7.80 -19.27
CA VAL A 142 -11.62 7.23 -19.05
C VAL A 142 -12.04 6.55 -18.97
N ALA A 143 -12.00 6.67 -18.94
CA ALA A 143 -12.21 6.15 -18.69
C ALA A 143 -12.60 5.47 -18.57
N SER A 144 -12.61 5.50 -18.50
CA SER A 144 -12.76 4.93 -18.28
C SER A 144 -12.95 4.35 -18.14
N VAL A 145 -13.01 4.35 -18.04
CA VAL A 145 -13.12 3.82 -17.88
C VAL A 145 -13.09 3.60 -17.75
#